data_baa8eea90949c52d1ce4c9ac675f95fc
#
_entry.id   baa8eea90949c52d1ce4c9ac675f95fc
#
_cell.length_a   1.000
_cell.length_b   1.000
_cell.length_c   1.000
_cell.angle_alpha   90.00
_cell.angle_beta   90.00
_cell.angle_gamma   90.00
#
_symmetry.space_group_name_H-M   'P 1'
#
loop_
_entity.id
_entity.type
_entity.pdbx_description
1 polymer ?
#
loop_
_entity_poly.entity_id
_entity_poly.type
_entity_poly.pdbx_seq_one_letter_code
_entity_poly.pdbx_strand_id
1 'polypeptide(L)'
;MGKYNKIGFGLLLITGVLTACKKDFPVDEDGLLITERAECYVSSFELLGSDYVTVRSKAPVIDTTAQTINVEVLFGTDLKTVYPQFSLATDCKLDPKITGKTDLSDLANPKTYTVISGNRQIRKPYKLIIKFQ
;
A
#
# COMPACT_ATOMS: atom_id res chain seq x y z
N MET A 1 -1.69 -59.82 -16.51
CA MET A 1 -1.72 -59.69 -15.07
C MET A 1 -0.94 -58.45 -14.59
N GLY A 2 0.25 -58.20 -15.11
CA GLY A 2 1.02 -57.08 -14.70
C GLY A 2 0.47 -55.71 -15.03
N LYS A 3 -0.54 -55.65 -15.87
CA LYS A 3 -1.11 -54.36 -16.29
C LYS A 3 -1.81 -53.60 -15.18
N TYR A 4 -2.27 -54.29 -14.15
CA TYR A 4 -2.90 -53.60 -13.03
C TYR A 4 -1.93 -52.74 -12.26
N ASN A 5 -0.73 -53.21 -12.08
CA ASN A 5 0.29 -52.49 -11.38
C ASN A 5 0.71 -51.20 -12.11
N LYS A 6 0.70 -51.28 -13.44
CA LYS A 6 1.06 -50.12 -14.24
C LYS A 6 0.08 -48.97 -14.11
N ILE A 7 -1.22 -49.31 -14.02
CA ILE A 7 -2.27 -48.31 -13.88
C ILE A 7 -2.15 -47.58 -12.55
N GLY A 8 -1.99 -48.34 -11.49
CA GLY A 8 -1.84 -47.73 -10.16
C GLY A 8 -0.62 -46.84 -10.05
N PHE A 9 0.45 -47.23 -10.68
CA PHE A 9 1.66 -46.48 -10.67
C PHE A 9 1.50 -45.12 -11.37
N GLY A 10 0.80 -45.10 -12.50
CA GLY A 10 0.54 -43.87 -13.21
C GLY A 10 -0.27 -42.87 -12.40
N LEU A 11 -1.25 -43.34 -11.65
CA LEU A 11 -2.08 -42.49 -10.81
C LEU A 11 -1.25 -41.76 -9.72
N LEU A 12 -0.33 -42.48 -9.11
CA LEU A 12 0.52 -41.91 -8.08
C LEU A 12 1.40 -40.75 -8.62
N LEU A 13 1.92 -40.95 -9.83
CA LEU A 13 2.76 -39.89 -10.43
C LEU A 13 1.98 -38.61 -10.70
N ILE A 14 0.73 -38.76 -11.19
CA ILE A 14 -0.10 -37.59 -11.48
C ILE A 14 -0.38 -36.79 -10.20
N THR A 15 -0.68 -37.47 -9.12
CA THR A 15 -0.95 -36.81 -7.85
C THR A 15 0.24 -36.03 -7.35
N GLY A 16 1.43 -36.57 -7.45
CA GLY A 16 2.64 -35.91 -7.02
C GLY A 16 2.92 -34.63 -7.80
N VAL A 17 2.67 -34.66 -9.11
CA VAL A 17 2.89 -33.49 -9.96
C VAL A 17 1.96 -32.35 -9.59
N LEU A 18 0.69 -32.66 -9.31
CA LEU A 18 -0.30 -31.63 -8.96
C LEU A 18 0.06 -30.90 -7.67
N THR A 19 0.56 -31.58 -6.67
CA THR A 19 0.92 -30.95 -5.41
C THR A 19 2.15 -30.08 -5.52
N ALA A 20 3.03 -30.33 -6.45
CA ALA A 20 4.28 -29.61 -6.63
C ALA A 20 4.10 -28.25 -7.29
N CYS A 21 2.94 -27.96 -7.89
CA CYS A 21 2.75 -26.74 -8.68
C CYS A 21 2.22 -25.53 -7.91
N LYS A 22 1.84 -25.70 -6.65
CA LYS A 22 1.27 -24.59 -5.86
C LYS A 22 2.33 -23.87 -5.09
N LYS A 23 2.28 -22.54 -5.20
CA LYS A 23 3.18 -21.65 -4.47
C LYS A 23 2.36 -20.54 -3.83
N ASP A 24 2.23 -20.60 -2.51
CA ASP A 24 1.43 -19.64 -1.75
C ASP A 24 2.35 -18.73 -0.96
N PHE A 25 2.07 -17.42 -1.04
CA PHE A 25 2.73 -16.44 -0.19
C PHE A 25 1.95 -16.28 1.11
N PRO A 26 2.64 -16.07 2.24
CA PRO A 26 1.95 -15.77 3.49
C PRO A 26 1.22 -14.43 3.40
N VAL A 27 0.22 -14.27 4.27
CA VAL A 27 -0.52 -13.00 4.39
C VAL A 27 -0.31 -12.45 5.79
N ASP A 28 -0.42 -11.13 5.91
CA ASP A 28 -0.32 -10.47 7.20
C ASP A 28 -1.70 -10.37 7.88
N GLU A 29 -1.76 -9.66 9.01
CA GLU A 29 -2.99 -9.50 9.78
C GLU A 29 -4.08 -8.73 9.04
N ASP A 30 -3.72 -7.98 8.00
CA ASP A 30 -4.67 -7.26 7.16
C ASP A 30 -5.12 -8.07 5.94
N GLY A 31 -4.64 -9.29 5.79
CA GLY A 31 -4.96 -10.13 4.65
C GLY A 31 -4.16 -9.81 3.40
N LEU A 32 -3.11 -9.00 3.52
CA LEU A 32 -2.27 -8.61 2.39
C LEU A 32 -1.07 -9.56 2.25
N LEU A 33 -0.68 -9.82 1.01
CA LEU A 33 0.43 -10.73 0.74
C LEU A 33 1.75 -10.17 1.26
N ILE A 34 2.53 -11.05 1.89
CA ILE A 34 3.91 -10.78 2.24
C ILE A 34 4.77 -11.35 1.12
N THR A 35 5.55 -10.49 0.47
CA THR A 35 6.38 -10.88 -0.67
C THR A 35 7.86 -10.68 -0.35
N GLU A 36 8.71 -10.83 -1.35
CA GLU A 36 10.15 -10.63 -1.16
C GLU A 36 10.60 -9.22 -1.52
N ARG A 37 9.67 -8.35 -1.91
CA ARG A 37 10.01 -7.00 -2.36
C ARG A 37 10.45 -6.11 -1.20
N ALA A 38 11.56 -5.42 -1.42
CA ALA A 38 12.15 -4.52 -0.44
C ALA A 38 11.89 -3.04 -0.74
N GLU A 39 11.36 -2.70 -1.91
CA GLU A 39 11.05 -1.33 -2.25
C GLU A 39 10.09 -0.74 -1.21
N CYS A 40 10.32 0.51 -0.82
CA CYS A 40 9.54 1.13 0.24
C CYS A 40 9.53 2.64 0.06
N TYR A 41 8.53 3.16 -0.67
CA TYR A 41 8.40 4.59 -0.90
C TYR A 41 6.99 4.95 -1.34
N VAL A 42 6.67 6.25 -1.27
CA VAL A 42 5.44 6.81 -1.82
C VAL A 42 5.74 7.27 -3.25
N SER A 43 5.00 6.77 -4.22
CA SER A 43 5.19 7.15 -5.62
C SER A 43 4.31 8.33 -6.03
N SER A 44 3.12 8.45 -5.47
CA SER A 44 2.25 9.59 -5.72
C SER A 44 1.28 9.80 -4.58
N PHE A 45 0.67 10.98 -4.54
CA PHE A 45 -0.28 11.33 -3.49
C PHE A 45 -1.39 12.21 -4.08
N GLU A 46 -2.63 11.92 -3.69
CA GLU A 46 -3.80 12.70 -4.03
C GLU A 46 -4.59 13.04 -2.78
N LEU A 47 -5.23 14.20 -2.79
CA LEU A 47 -6.09 14.63 -1.69
C LEU A 47 -7.42 15.07 -2.28
N LEU A 48 -8.48 14.37 -1.92
CA LEU A 48 -9.83 14.67 -2.38
C LEU A 48 -10.64 15.28 -1.25
N GLY A 49 -11.50 16.22 -1.59
CA GLY A 49 -12.47 16.79 -0.65
C GLY A 49 -13.66 15.84 -0.44
N SER A 50 -14.63 16.30 0.34
CA SER A 50 -15.83 15.50 0.63
C SER A 50 -16.66 15.20 -0.61
N ASP A 51 -16.48 15.96 -1.67
CA ASP A 51 -17.12 15.76 -2.97
C ASP A 51 -16.30 14.87 -3.91
N TYR A 52 -15.21 14.27 -3.43
CA TYR A 52 -14.30 13.42 -4.20
C TYR A 52 -13.60 14.16 -5.35
N VAL A 53 -13.49 15.48 -5.25
CA VAL A 53 -12.75 16.29 -6.23
C VAL A 53 -11.44 16.72 -5.58
N THR A 54 -10.37 16.78 -6.39
CA THR A 54 -9.07 17.17 -5.86
C THR A 54 -9.11 18.57 -5.24
N VAL A 55 -8.48 18.69 -4.08
CA VAL A 55 -8.33 19.99 -3.39
C VAL A 55 -6.91 20.55 -3.53
N ARG A 56 -6.04 19.84 -4.25
CA ARG A 56 -4.67 20.32 -4.48
C ARG A 56 -4.68 21.47 -5.49
N SER A 57 -3.89 22.48 -5.24
CA SER A 57 -3.69 23.58 -6.19
C SER A 57 -2.63 23.25 -7.23
N LYS A 58 -1.75 22.29 -6.93
CA LYS A 58 -0.71 21.82 -7.84
C LYS A 58 -0.24 20.43 -7.41
N ALA A 59 0.64 19.84 -8.20
CA ALA A 59 1.16 18.51 -7.91
C ALA A 59 1.92 18.51 -6.57
N PRO A 60 1.78 17.46 -5.74
CA PRO A 60 2.52 17.39 -4.49
C PRO A 60 4.00 17.16 -4.75
N VAL A 61 4.84 17.60 -3.81
CA VAL A 61 6.27 17.35 -3.86
C VAL A 61 6.60 16.24 -2.89
N ILE A 62 6.99 15.09 -3.43
CA ILE A 62 7.34 13.91 -2.65
C ILE A 62 8.86 13.79 -2.61
N ASP A 63 9.43 13.86 -1.41
CA ASP A 63 10.87 13.71 -1.20
C ASP A 63 11.10 12.38 -0.52
N THR A 64 11.58 11.39 -1.27
CA THR A 64 11.80 10.04 -0.74
C THR A 64 13.03 9.97 0.16
N THR A 65 13.93 10.92 0.06
CA THR A 65 15.12 10.99 0.92
C THR A 65 14.78 11.60 2.28
N ALA A 66 14.11 12.74 2.28
CA ALA A 66 13.66 13.41 3.51
C ALA A 66 12.41 12.75 4.07
N GLN A 67 11.72 11.92 3.29
CA GLN A 67 10.47 11.25 3.64
C GLN A 67 9.39 12.27 4.01
N THR A 68 9.15 13.20 3.10
CA THR A 68 8.11 14.21 3.25
C THR A 68 7.23 14.25 2.01
N ILE A 69 5.97 14.63 2.23
CA ILE A 69 5.00 14.89 1.17
C ILE A 69 4.47 16.29 1.41
N ASN A 70 4.84 17.23 0.55
CA ASN A 70 4.41 18.61 0.65
C ASN A 70 3.25 18.85 -0.31
N VAL A 71 2.10 19.20 0.24
CA VAL A 71 0.86 19.40 -0.50
C VAL A 71 0.36 20.82 -0.32
N GLU A 72 0.08 21.50 -1.42
CA GLU A 72 -0.58 22.81 -1.38
C GLU A 72 -2.04 22.62 -1.77
N VAL A 73 -2.94 23.08 -0.93
CA VAL A 73 -4.39 22.96 -1.16
C VAL A 73 -4.99 24.31 -1.49
N LEU A 74 -6.13 24.28 -2.17
CA LEU A 74 -6.86 25.49 -2.53
C LEU A 74 -7.31 26.23 -1.28
N PHE A 75 -7.27 27.55 -1.34
CA PHE A 75 -7.71 28.41 -0.23
C PHE A 75 -9.17 28.11 0.12
N GLY A 76 -9.45 27.97 1.40
CA GLY A 76 -10.79 27.70 1.88
C GLY A 76 -11.17 26.22 1.93
N THR A 77 -10.23 25.32 1.60
CA THR A 77 -10.49 23.87 1.67
C THR A 77 -10.77 23.45 3.10
N ASP A 78 -11.85 22.66 3.29
CA ASP A 78 -12.15 22.04 4.57
C ASP A 78 -11.33 20.76 4.73
N LEU A 79 -10.29 20.82 5.56
CA LEU A 79 -9.38 19.70 5.79
C LEU A 79 -9.89 18.71 6.83
N LYS A 80 -11.04 18.95 7.43
CA LYS A 80 -11.60 18.03 8.43
C LYS A 80 -12.24 16.81 7.79
N THR A 81 -12.60 16.89 6.51
CA THR A 81 -13.33 15.83 5.82
C THR A 81 -12.72 15.60 4.44
N VAL A 82 -11.49 15.12 4.41
CA VAL A 82 -10.77 14.86 3.16
C VAL A 82 -10.46 13.38 3.02
N TYR A 83 -10.18 12.97 1.79
CA TYR A 83 -9.83 11.59 1.45
C TYR A 83 -8.40 11.56 0.90
N PRO A 84 -7.39 11.28 1.74
CA PRO A 84 -6.02 11.11 1.24
C PRO A 84 -5.88 9.79 0.51
N GLN A 85 -5.14 9.82 -0.60
CA GLN A 85 -4.89 8.64 -1.42
C GLN A 85 -3.40 8.55 -1.71
N PHE A 86 -2.79 7.47 -1.26
CA PHE A 86 -1.37 7.20 -1.47
C PHE A 86 -1.19 6.13 -2.53
N SER A 87 -0.27 6.36 -3.45
CA SER A 87 0.24 5.30 -4.32
C SER A 87 1.62 4.92 -3.80
N LEU A 88 1.82 3.64 -3.55
CA LEU A 88 3.02 3.13 -2.91
C LEU A 88 3.79 2.25 -3.89
N ALA A 89 5.05 1.97 -3.57
CA ALA A 89 5.79 0.95 -4.28
C ALA A 89 5.06 -0.39 -4.21
N THR A 90 5.32 -1.26 -5.19
CA THR A 90 4.61 -2.54 -5.30
C THR A 90 4.68 -3.34 -4.01
N ASP A 91 3.54 -3.88 -3.59
CA ASP A 91 3.37 -4.73 -2.41
C ASP A 91 3.57 -4.03 -1.08
N CYS A 92 3.79 -2.71 -1.06
CA CYS A 92 3.85 -1.94 0.17
C CYS A 92 2.46 -1.76 0.78
N LYS A 93 2.43 -1.50 2.08
CA LYS A 93 1.21 -1.09 2.76
C LYS A 93 1.47 0.14 3.61
N LEU A 94 0.41 0.78 4.05
CA LEU A 94 0.45 2.03 4.80
C LEU A 94 -0.02 1.83 6.23
N ASP A 95 0.67 2.44 7.18
CA ASP A 95 0.31 2.41 8.59
C ASP A 95 0.40 3.83 9.17
N PRO A 96 -0.66 4.40 9.73
CA PRO A 96 -1.99 3.82 9.91
C PRO A 96 -2.74 3.66 8.59
N LYS A 97 -3.63 2.68 8.58
CA LYS A 97 -4.49 2.40 7.42
C LYS A 97 -5.49 3.54 7.24
N ILE A 98 -5.73 3.93 5.98
CA ILE A 98 -6.73 4.94 5.67
C ILE A 98 -8.05 4.22 5.36
N THR A 99 -9.08 4.54 6.15
CA THR A 99 -10.36 3.85 6.03
C THR A 99 -11.49 4.76 5.52
N GLY A 100 -11.15 5.94 5.02
CA GLY A 100 -12.14 6.87 4.49
C GLY A 100 -11.81 8.30 4.85
N LYS A 101 -12.81 9.05 5.30
CA LYS A 101 -12.62 10.45 5.69
C LYS A 101 -11.58 10.59 6.78
N THR A 102 -10.70 11.54 6.59
CA THR A 102 -9.60 11.81 7.51
C THR A 102 -9.58 13.29 7.84
N ASP A 103 -9.32 13.62 9.09
CA ASP A 103 -9.16 15.00 9.55
C ASP A 103 -7.67 15.37 9.49
N LEU A 104 -7.33 16.24 8.55
CA LEU A 104 -5.97 16.75 8.37
C LEU A 104 -5.88 18.24 8.69
N SER A 105 -6.81 18.76 9.51
CA SER A 105 -6.89 20.18 9.79
C SER A 105 -5.83 20.70 10.78
N ASP A 106 -5.19 19.82 11.52
CA ASP A 106 -4.15 20.22 12.46
C ASP A 106 -2.81 20.38 11.74
N LEU A 107 -2.60 21.56 11.18
CA LEU A 107 -1.40 21.87 10.40
C LEU A 107 -0.14 22.05 11.26
N ALA A 108 -0.32 22.33 12.54
CA ALA A 108 0.81 22.47 13.47
C ALA A 108 1.44 21.12 13.80
N ASN A 109 0.69 20.04 13.69
CA ASN A 109 1.14 18.68 13.97
C ASN A 109 0.89 17.80 12.75
N PRO A 110 1.76 17.85 11.74
CA PRO A 110 1.59 17.05 10.52
C PRO A 110 1.51 15.57 10.82
N LYS A 111 0.60 14.88 10.15
CA LYS A 111 0.45 13.44 10.32
C LYS A 111 1.60 12.69 9.66
N THR A 112 2.00 11.60 10.29
CA THR A 112 3.00 10.69 9.77
C THR A 112 2.32 9.40 9.33
N TYR A 113 2.62 8.99 8.10
CA TYR A 113 2.18 7.71 7.55
C TYR A 113 3.40 6.88 7.23
N THR A 114 3.45 5.68 7.76
CA THR A 114 4.61 4.80 7.57
C THR A 114 4.34 3.85 6.42
N VAL A 115 5.25 3.83 5.44
CA VAL A 115 5.21 2.87 4.34
C VAL A 115 5.96 1.62 4.80
N ILE A 116 5.37 0.46 4.58
CA ILE A 116 5.95 -0.82 4.96
C ILE A 116 6.18 -1.63 3.69
N SER A 117 7.40 -2.11 3.49
CA SER A 117 7.76 -2.87 2.28
C SER A 117 7.01 -4.19 2.17
N GLY A 118 7.00 -4.76 0.95
CA GLY A 118 6.35 -6.04 0.69
C GLY A 118 6.86 -7.17 1.56
N ASN A 119 8.14 -7.18 1.89
CA ASN A 119 8.74 -8.18 2.77
C ASN A 119 8.56 -7.85 4.25
N ARG A 120 7.90 -6.74 4.59
CA ARG A 120 7.64 -6.27 5.96
C ARG A 120 8.91 -5.98 6.77
N GLN A 121 10.06 -5.89 6.12
CA GLN A 121 11.35 -5.66 6.79
C GLN A 121 11.73 -4.18 6.88
N ILE A 122 11.18 -3.34 5.99
CA ILE A 122 11.55 -1.93 5.89
C ILE A 122 10.31 -1.09 6.18
N ARG A 123 10.49 -0.09 7.05
CA ARG A 123 9.44 0.85 7.43
C ARG A 123 10.00 2.26 7.25
N LYS A 124 9.29 3.09 6.47
CA LYS A 124 9.71 4.46 6.23
C LYS A 124 8.56 5.42 6.56
N PRO A 125 8.69 6.19 7.66
CA PRO A 125 7.68 7.18 8.01
C PRO A 125 7.77 8.39 7.09
N TYR A 126 6.65 8.74 6.48
CA TYR A 126 6.52 9.95 5.67
C TYR A 126 5.68 10.97 6.42
N LYS A 127 6.16 12.20 6.46
CA LYS A 127 5.42 13.30 7.06
C LYS A 127 4.60 14.01 5.98
N LEU A 128 3.30 14.10 6.19
CA LEU A 128 2.38 14.77 5.28
C LEU A 128 2.24 16.23 5.72
N ILE A 129 2.83 17.14 4.95
CA ILE A 129 2.84 18.56 5.26
C ILE A 129 1.88 19.26 4.29
N ILE A 130 0.85 19.90 4.85
CA ILE A 130 -0.19 20.57 4.07
C ILE A 130 -0.12 22.07 4.34
N LYS A 131 -0.23 22.86 3.28
CA LYS A 131 -0.35 24.30 3.39
C LYS A 131 -1.41 24.80 2.45
N PHE A 132 -1.97 25.96 2.76
CA PHE A 132 -2.93 26.62 1.88
C PHE A 132 -2.21 27.42 0.81
N GLN A 133 -2.87 27.53 -0.32
CA GLN A 133 -2.47 28.33 -1.45
C GLN A 133 -2.29 29.81 -1.06
#